data_eac66fd07c38d17738e5b70253ba66d1
#
_entry.id   eac66fd07c38d17738e5b70253ba66d1
#
_cell.length_a   1.000
_cell.length_b   1.000
_cell.length_c   1.000
_cell.angle_alpha   90.00
_cell.angle_beta   90.00
_cell.angle_gamma   90.00
#
_symmetry.space_group_name_H-M   'P 1'
#
loop_
_entity.id
_entity.type
_entity.pdbx_description
1 polymer ?
#
loop_
_entity_poly.entity_id
_entity_poly.type
_entity_poly.pdbx_seq_one_letter_code
_entity_poly.pdbx_strand_id
1 'polypeptide(L)'
;MSRTLRLQALIRLLRHRREPMPGPALAEALGISLRTLYQEIAVLRAVGIEVVNQPGEGYVLPPEVTLPPPALAEPEATGQGEGVTAQAVPAELVFYTNPLSRGGIVHWMLEELGVNYRTVMLEYGATMKAPEYLAINPLGKVPAIRHGDTVVTEAAAICAYLADAFPGAGLAPPPAARGDYYRWLFLAAGPLETAIALNGLGVTPTAEQQMRMGHGDYWTLVETLASAVADRPFIAGNAFSAADVYVGSHIGWGMQFGTLPRRPEFEAYWAGLAERPAQRRCAAFIEQARVTG
;
A
#
# COMPACT_ATOMS: atom_id res chain seq x y z
N MET A 1 -5.43 -19.37 12.18
CA MET A 1 -3.97 -19.45 11.88
C MET A 1 -3.70 -18.58 10.66
N SER A 2 -2.69 -17.67 10.70
CA SER A 2 -2.31 -16.86 9.55
C SER A 2 -1.72 -17.72 8.43
N ARG A 3 -1.67 -17.19 7.17
CA ARG A 3 -1.12 -17.93 6.03
C ARG A 3 0.36 -18.30 6.26
N THR A 4 1.14 -17.37 6.77
CA THR A 4 2.57 -17.57 7.10
C THR A 4 2.76 -18.70 8.10
N LEU A 5 1.97 -18.72 9.15
CA LEU A 5 2.02 -19.80 10.16
C LEU A 5 1.62 -21.17 9.57
N ARG A 6 0.67 -21.20 8.63
CA ARG A 6 0.31 -22.45 7.94
C ARG A 6 1.42 -22.97 7.03
N LEU A 7 2.05 -22.08 6.25
CA LEU A 7 3.20 -22.44 5.40
C LEU A 7 4.37 -22.97 6.22
N GLN A 8 4.71 -22.31 7.34
CA GLN A 8 5.74 -22.78 8.26
C GLN A 8 5.40 -24.14 8.88
N ALA A 9 4.14 -24.33 9.30
CA ALA A 9 3.69 -25.61 9.86
C ALA A 9 3.74 -26.73 8.81
N LEU A 10 3.34 -26.43 7.55
CA LEU A 10 3.43 -27.39 6.43
C LEU A 10 4.88 -27.79 6.14
N ILE A 11 5.79 -26.82 6.08
CA ILE A 11 7.22 -27.09 5.88
C ILE A 11 7.79 -27.93 7.03
N ARG A 12 7.45 -27.60 8.29
CA ARG A 12 7.91 -28.38 9.46
C ARG A 12 7.41 -29.81 9.41
N LEU A 13 6.13 -30.03 9.09
CA LEU A 13 5.55 -31.37 8.97
C LEU A 13 6.26 -32.20 7.87
N LEU A 14 6.47 -31.63 6.70
CA LEU A 14 7.14 -32.31 5.59
C LEU A 14 8.64 -32.54 5.87
N ARG A 15 9.30 -31.66 6.62
CA ARG A 15 10.74 -31.77 6.93
C ARG A 15 11.08 -32.83 7.98
N HIS A 16 10.19 -33.01 8.98
CA HIS A 16 10.42 -34.01 10.04
C HIS A 16 10.09 -35.44 9.58
N ARG A 17 9.41 -35.60 8.45
CA ARG A 17 9.06 -36.90 7.89
C ARG A 17 9.82 -37.14 6.60
N ARG A 18 10.61 -38.19 6.56
CA ARG A 18 11.32 -38.64 5.36
C ARG A 18 10.42 -39.43 4.40
N GLU A 19 9.21 -39.75 4.81
CA GLU A 19 8.22 -40.51 4.05
C GLU A 19 7.10 -39.60 3.54
N PRO A 20 6.55 -39.86 2.35
CA PRO A 20 5.45 -39.10 1.78
C PRO A 20 4.21 -39.12 2.68
N MET A 21 3.49 -38.02 2.76
CA MET A 21 2.28 -37.88 3.54
C MET A 21 1.07 -37.59 2.63
N PRO A 22 -0.01 -38.38 2.70
CA PRO A 22 -1.22 -38.14 1.92
C PRO A 22 -1.83 -36.75 2.17
N GLY A 23 -2.32 -36.09 1.09
CA GLY A 23 -2.91 -34.77 1.20
C GLY A 23 -4.01 -34.63 2.27
N PRO A 24 -4.95 -35.58 2.40
CA PRO A 24 -5.95 -35.54 3.49
C PRO A 24 -5.31 -35.51 4.88
N ALA A 25 -4.29 -36.31 5.13
CA ALA A 25 -3.60 -36.37 6.42
C ALA A 25 -2.82 -35.05 6.73
N LEU A 26 -2.21 -34.42 5.69
CA LEU A 26 -1.59 -33.11 5.83
C LEU A 26 -2.63 -32.02 6.14
N ALA A 27 -3.77 -32.04 5.47
CA ALA A 27 -4.84 -31.07 5.70
C ALA A 27 -5.41 -31.20 7.13
N GLU A 28 -5.61 -32.42 7.60
CA GLU A 28 -6.06 -32.70 8.97
C GLU A 28 -5.03 -32.24 10.00
N ALA A 29 -3.75 -32.57 9.82
CA ALA A 29 -2.67 -32.17 10.74
C ALA A 29 -2.51 -30.65 10.85
N LEU A 30 -2.87 -29.91 9.79
CA LEU A 30 -2.82 -28.44 9.74
C LEU A 30 -4.15 -27.78 10.14
N GLY A 31 -5.23 -28.54 10.32
CA GLY A 31 -6.57 -28.03 10.59
C GLY A 31 -7.14 -27.17 9.46
N ILE A 32 -6.85 -27.54 8.18
CA ILE A 32 -7.27 -26.80 6.99
C ILE A 32 -7.99 -27.68 5.98
N SER A 33 -8.69 -27.07 5.01
CA SER A 33 -9.31 -27.80 3.92
C SER A 33 -8.26 -28.32 2.90
N LEU A 34 -8.56 -29.41 2.18
CA LEU A 34 -7.74 -29.89 1.07
C LEU A 34 -7.48 -28.81 0.02
N ARG A 35 -8.48 -28.01 -0.29
CA ARG A 35 -8.36 -26.89 -1.22
C ARG A 35 -7.30 -25.87 -0.73
N THR A 36 -7.35 -25.56 0.56
CA THR A 36 -6.36 -24.66 1.18
C THR A 36 -4.97 -25.28 1.15
N LEU A 37 -4.84 -26.57 1.44
CA LEU A 37 -3.56 -27.29 1.36
C LEU A 37 -2.94 -27.19 -0.04
N TYR A 38 -3.72 -27.44 -1.09
CA TYR A 38 -3.20 -27.37 -2.47
C TYR A 38 -2.77 -25.95 -2.85
N GLN A 39 -3.48 -24.94 -2.37
CA GLN A 39 -3.06 -23.54 -2.54
C GLN A 39 -1.74 -23.24 -1.83
N GLU A 40 -1.54 -23.72 -0.60
CA GLU A 40 -0.30 -23.53 0.15
C GLU A 40 0.88 -24.28 -0.49
N ILE A 41 0.66 -25.50 -1.01
CA ILE A 41 1.69 -26.26 -1.77
C ILE A 41 2.07 -25.50 -3.05
N ALA A 42 1.10 -24.94 -3.78
CA ALA A 42 1.37 -24.15 -4.97
C ALA A 42 2.23 -22.92 -4.65
N VAL A 43 1.99 -22.27 -3.50
CA VAL A 43 2.80 -21.14 -3.04
C VAL A 43 4.22 -21.57 -2.70
N LEU A 44 4.41 -22.69 -2.00
CA LEU A 44 5.76 -23.20 -1.69
C LEU A 44 6.56 -23.46 -2.97
N ARG A 45 5.93 -24.06 -3.99
CA ARG A 45 6.55 -24.28 -5.30
C ARG A 45 6.89 -22.97 -6.02
N ALA A 46 6.01 -21.98 -5.96
CA ALA A 46 6.22 -20.67 -6.58
C ALA A 46 7.39 -19.89 -5.95
N VAL A 47 7.72 -20.13 -4.67
CA VAL A 47 8.88 -19.54 -3.99
C VAL A 47 10.13 -20.42 -4.05
N GLY A 48 10.14 -21.45 -4.92
CA GLY A 48 11.31 -22.29 -5.14
C GLY A 48 11.48 -23.45 -4.14
N ILE A 49 10.48 -23.71 -3.28
CA ILE A 49 10.49 -24.87 -2.38
C ILE A 49 9.80 -26.03 -3.10
N GLU A 50 10.59 -26.97 -3.60
CA GLU A 50 10.09 -28.11 -4.36
C GLU A 50 9.41 -29.13 -3.45
N VAL A 51 8.07 -29.12 -3.40
CA VAL A 51 7.25 -30.14 -2.73
C VAL A 51 6.87 -31.18 -3.78
N VAL A 52 7.44 -32.37 -3.68
CA VAL A 52 7.19 -33.48 -4.63
C VAL A 52 5.92 -34.21 -4.24
N ASN A 53 5.09 -34.49 -5.24
CA ASN A 53 3.92 -35.37 -5.09
C ASN A 53 4.29 -36.75 -5.64
N GLN A 54 4.31 -37.75 -4.78
CA GLN A 54 4.50 -39.16 -5.18
C GLN A 54 3.12 -39.80 -5.39
N PRO A 55 2.79 -40.25 -6.63
CA PRO A 55 1.47 -40.80 -6.94
C PRO A 55 1.11 -41.98 -6.04
N GLY A 56 -0.01 -41.89 -5.34
CA GLY A 56 -0.49 -42.90 -4.40
C GLY A 56 0.07 -42.83 -2.98
N GLU A 57 1.15 -42.10 -2.74
CA GLU A 57 1.83 -42.00 -1.45
C GLU A 57 1.67 -40.65 -0.78
N GLY A 58 1.66 -39.54 -1.56
CA GLY A 58 1.42 -38.20 -1.04
C GLY A 58 2.57 -37.21 -1.29
N TYR A 59 2.70 -36.22 -0.41
CA TYR A 59 3.64 -35.12 -0.54
C TYR A 59 4.86 -35.32 0.34
N VAL A 60 6.06 -35.01 -0.21
CA VAL A 60 7.35 -35.08 0.50
C VAL A 60 8.22 -33.89 0.11
N LEU A 61 9.09 -33.48 1.03
CA LEU A 61 10.13 -32.48 0.76
C LEU A 61 11.43 -33.23 0.49
N PRO A 62 12.08 -33.05 -0.69
CA PRO A 62 13.38 -33.67 -0.98
C PRO A 62 14.44 -33.24 0.07
N PRO A 63 15.36 -34.14 0.46
CA PRO A 63 16.36 -33.87 1.50
C PRO A 63 17.35 -32.75 1.12
N GLU A 64 17.48 -32.45 -0.17
CA GLU A 64 18.40 -31.46 -0.72
C GLU A 64 17.84 -30.02 -0.73
N VAL A 65 16.57 -29.84 -0.34
CA VAL A 65 15.96 -28.49 -0.30
C VAL A 65 16.56 -27.69 0.84
N THR A 66 17.48 -26.78 0.50
CA THR A 66 18.01 -25.77 1.41
C THR A 66 16.94 -24.69 1.60
N LEU A 67 16.24 -24.73 2.73
CA LEU A 67 15.31 -23.66 3.10
C LEU A 67 16.09 -22.43 3.54
N PRO A 68 15.63 -21.20 3.20
CA PRO A 68 16.17 -20.02 3.84
C PRO A 68 16.02 -20.16 5.36
N PRO A 69 16.97 -19.60 6.15
CA PRO A 69 16.93 -19.73 7.61
C PRO A 69 15.57 -19.26 8.13
N PRO A 70 14.99 -19.95 9.14
CA PRO A 70 13.69 -19.58 9.68
C PRO A 70 13.80 -18.19 10.31
N ALA A 71 13.16 -17.22 9.69
CA ALA A 71 12.87 -15.97 10.36
C ALA A 71 11.85 -16.26 11.45
N LEU A 72 12.26 -16.00 12.70
CA LEU A 72 11.44 -15.93 13.91
C LEU A 72 11.09 -17.27 14.59
N ALA A 73 11.96 -17.65 15.54
CA ALA A 73 11.53 -18.30 16.76
C ALA A 73 11.04 -17.20 17.72
N GLU A 74 9.82 -17.32 18.23
CA GLU A 74 9.40 -16.53 19.40
C GLU A 74 10.28 -16.90 20.60
N PRO A 75 10.75 -15.95 21.42
CA PRO A 75 11.52 -16.29 22.60
C PRO A 75 10.60 -16.88 23.67
N GLU A 76 10.81 -18.15 24.02
CA GLU A 76 10.35 -18.69 25.30
C GLU A 76 11.01 -17.91 26.44
N ALA A 77 10.18 -17.37 27.33
CA ALA A 77 10.61 -16.63 28.48
C ALA A 77 11.30 -17.55 29.51
N THR A 78 12.63 -17.56 29.57
CA THR A 78 13.37 -17.96 30.74
C THR A 78 14.70 -17.19 30.87
N GLY A 79 14.77 -16.31 31.87
CA GLY A 79 15.93 -16.08 32.73
C GLY A 79 17.18 -15.38 32.17
N GLN A 80 17.32 -14.11 32.54
CA GLN A 80 18.54 -13.36 32.85
C GLN A 80 19.84 -13.66 32.05
N GLY A 81 20.21 -12.68 31.21
CA GLY A 81 21.54 -12.58 30.62
C GLY A 81 21.66 -11.24 29.87
N GLU A 82 22.61 -10.44 30.31
CA GLU A 82 22.86 -9.04 29.92
C GLU A 82 22.99 -8.82 28.40
N GLY A 83 22.37 -7.76 27.97
CA GLY A 83 22.31 -7.04 26.72
C GLY A 83 23.44 -7.16 25.70
N VAL A 84 23.03 -7.67 24.54
CA VAL A 84 23.43 -7.12 23.24
C VAL A 84 22.14 -6.88 22.48
N THR A 85 21.74 -5.62 22.36
CA THR A 85 20.61 -5.22 21.51
C THR A 85 20.96 -5.54 20.05
N ALA A 86 20.48 -6.67 19.56
CA ALA A 86 20.43 -6.92 18.12
C ALA A 86 19.55 -5.81 17.51
N GLN A 87 20.16 -4.87 16.80
CA GLN A 87 19.43 -3.90 16.01
C GLN A 87 18.58 -4.69 15.01
N ALA A 88 17.26 -4.65 15.18
CA ALA A 88 16.32 -5.23 14.23
C ALA A 88 16.61 -4.62 12.87
N VAL A 89 16.96 -5.47 11.87
CA VAL A 89 17.10 -5.01 10.49
C VAL A 89 15.74 -4.41 10.11
N PRO A 90 15.68 -3.13 9.67
CA PRO A 90 14.42 -2.52 9.29
C PRO A 90 13.72 -3.38 8.24
N ALA A 91 12.42 -3.61 8.40
CA ALA A 91 11.65 -4.39 7.44
C ALA A 91 11.76 -3.75 6.05
N GLU A 92 12.04 -4.55 5.01
CA GLU A 92 12.17 -4.05 3.64
C GLU A 92 10.87 -3.35 3.21
N LEU A 93 10.99 -2.10 2.74
CA LEU A 93 9.89 -1.34 2.16
C LEU A 93 10.00 -1.36 0.64
N VAL A 94 9.02 -1.98 -0.02
CA VAL A 94 8.92 -2.08 -1.47
C VAL A 94 7.76 -1.25 -1.97
N PHE A 95 8.02 -0.38 -2.93
CA PHE A 95 7.05 0.51 -3.56
C PHE A 95 6.77 0.08 -5.00
N TYR A 96 5.55 -0.31 -5.30
CA TYR A 96 5.07 -0.69 -6.63
C TYR A 96 4.38 0.50 -7.27
N THR A 97 4.88 0.94 -8.43
CA THR A 97 4.41 2.20 -9.02
C THR A 97 4.53 2.23 -10.54
N ASN A 98 3.89 3.24 -11.12
CA ASN A 98 4.18 3.82 -12.42
C ASN A 98 4.23 5.35 -12.22
N PRO A 99 5.25 6.06 -12.72
CA PRO A 99 5.42 7.51 -12.50
C PRO A 99 4.25 8.34 -13.02
N LEU A 100 3.59 7.88 -14.08
CA LEU A 100 2.43 8.55 -14.71
C LEU A 100 1.11 8.08 -14.11
N SER A 101 1.08 7.87 -12.80
CA SER A 101 -0.08 7.40 -12.04
C SER A 101 -0.20 8.09 -10.69
N ARG A 102 -1.23 7.72 -9.91
CA ARG A 102 -1.34 8.11 -8.49
C ARG A 102 -0.19 7.60 -7.62
N GLY A 103 0.71 6.79 -8.18
CA GLY A 103 1.99 6.43 -7.57
C GLY A 103 2.84 7.63 -7.22
N GLY A 104 2.73 8.75 -7.97
CA GLY A 104 3.41 10.00 -7.64
C GLY A 104 3.05 10.56 -6.25
N ILE A 105 1.83 10.35 -5.76
CA ILE A 105 1.41 10.74 -4.40
C ILE A 105 2.23 9.98 -3.36
N VAL A 106 2.31 8.66 -3.51
CA VAL A 106 3.05 7.80 -2.57
C VAL A 106 4.56 8.03 -2.69
N HIS A 107 5.05 8.33 -3.90
CA HIS A 107 6.46 8.71 -4.07
C HIS A 107 6.78 9.99 -3.28
N TRP A 108 5.94 11.04 -3.39
CA TRP A 108 6.11 12.24 -2.58
C TRP A 108 6.08 11.93 -1.08
N MET A 109 5.14 11.08 -0.62
CA MET A 109 5.08 10.64 0.78
C MET A 109 6.38 9.98 1.23
N LEU A 110 6.94 9.08 0.42
CA LEU A 110 8.22 8.41 0.71
C LEU A 110 9.40 9.38 0.78
N GLU A 111 9.42 10.39 -0.11
CA GLU A 111 10.40 11.45 -0.10
C GLU A 111 10.30 12.37 1.14
N GLU A 112 9.10 12.59 1.67
CA GLU A 112 8.90 13.33 2.93
C GLU A 112 9.35 12.52 4.15
N LEU A 113 9.22 11.21 4.11
CA LEU A 113 9.70 10.32 5.17
C LEU A 113 11.22 10.23 5.21
N GLY A 114 11.90 10.34 4.06
CA GLY A 114 13.35 10.16 3.97
C GLY A 114 13.83 8.75 4.31
N VAL A 115 12.99 7.73 4.17
CA VAL A 115 13.32 6.33 4.46
C VAL A 115 13.83 5.61 3.21
N ASN A 116 14.60 4.54 3.43
CA ASN A 116 15.04 3.69 2.33
C ASN A 116 13.89 2.80 1.85
N TYR A 117 13.70 2.72 0.54
CA TYR A 117 12.73 1.83 -0.09
C TYR A 117 13.24 1.34 -1.44
N ARG A 118 12.71 0.21 -1.90
CA ARG A 118 12.97 -0.33 -3.24
C ARG A 118 11.75 -0.08 -4.14
N THR A 119 11.99 0.51 -5.30
CA THR A 119 10.94 0.75 -6.29
C THR A 119 10.84 -0.40 -7.28
N VAL A 120 9.61 -0.85 -7.54
CA VAL A 120 9.25 -1.77 -8.61
C VAL A 120 8.39 -1.02 -9.61
N MET A 121 8.95 -0.78 -10.79
CA MET A 121 8.26 -0.10 -11.88
C MET A 121 7.34 -1.07 -12.61
N LEU A 122 6.09 -0.68 -12.82
CA LEU A 122 5.07 -1.50 -13.46
C LEU A 122 4.46 -0.77 -14.67
N GLU A 123 4.20 -1.54 -15.73
CA GLU A 123 3.66 -1.04 -16.99
C GLU A 123 2.15 -1.28 -17.08
N TYR A 124 1.43 -0.28 -17.62
CA TYR A 124 0.00 -0.39 -17.88
C TYR A 124 -0.29 -1.51 -18.88
N GLY A 125 -1.33 -2.31 -18.59
CA GLY A 125 -1.76 -3.40 -19.47
C GLY A 125 -0.81 -4.61 -19.53
N ALA A 126 0.40 -4.50 -18.98
CA ALA A 126 1.41 -5.55 -18.97
C ALA A 126 1.69 -6.04 -17.52
N THR A 127 2.80 -5.61 -16.92
CA THR A 127 3.22 -6.10 -15.59
C THR A 127 2.24 -5.76 -14.46
N MET A 128 1.40 -4.72 -14.59
CA MET A 128 0.29 -4.46 -13.65
C MET A 128 -0.79 -5.56 -13.68
N LYS A 129 -0.86 -6.38 -14.72
CA LYS A 129 -1.84 -7.46 -14.88
C LYS A 129 -1.20 -8.84 -14.79
N ALA A 130 0.11 -8.90 -14.54
CA ALA A 130 0.82 -10.15 -14.35
C ALA A 130 0.41 -10.82 -13.02
N PRO A 131 0.37 -12.17 -12.97
CA PRO A 131 -0.05 -12.91 -11.78
C PRO A 131 0.70 -12.53 -10.51
N GLU A 132 1.99 -12.21 -10.62
CA GLU A 132 2.86 -11.83 -9.53
C GLU A 132 2.38 -10.54 -8.86
N TYR A 133 1.98 -9.54 -9.67
CA TYR A 133 1.46 -8.29 -9.13
C TYR A 133 0.00 -8.41 -8.70
N LEU A 134 -0.82 -9.19 -9.39
CA LEU A 134 -2.21 -9.46 -8.97
C LEU A 134 -2.29 -10.17 -7.62
N ALA A 135 -1.23 -10.89 -7.20
CA ALA A 135 -1.11 -11.44 -5.86
C ALA A 135 -0.86 -10.35 -4.79
N ILE A 136 -0.29 -9.20 -5.17
CA ILE A 136 -0.08 -8.01 -4.32
C ILE A 136 -1.36 -7.15 -4.31
N ASN A 137 -1.84 -6.77 -5.49
CA ASN A 137 -3.05 -5.98 -5.66
C ASN A 137 -3.98 -6.64 -6.70
N PRO A 138 -5.05 -7.32 -6.30
CA PRO A 138 -5.98 -8.01 -7.21
C PRO A 138 -6.67 -7.08 -8.23
N LEU A 139 -6.76 -5.78 -7.94
CA LEU A 139 -7.26 -4.79 -8.91
C LEU A 139 -6.26 -4.56 -10.05
N GLY A 140 -5.00 -4.95 -9.87
CA GLY A 140 -3.93 -4.67 -10.82
C GLY A 140 -3.79 -3.18 -11.10
N LYS A 141 -3.78 -2.38 -10.05
CA LYS A 141 -3.62 -0.92 -10.04
C LYS A 141 -2.43 -0.54 -9.16
N VAL A 142 -1.83 0.59 -9.45
CA VAL A 142 -0.78 1.22 -8.64
C VAL A 142 -1.31 2.54 -8.06
N PRO A 143 -0.78 2.98 -6.90
CA PRO A 143 0.32 2.40 -6.13
C PRO A 143 -0.07 1.23 -5.23
N ALA A 144 0.94 0.46 -4.82
CA ALA A 144 0.89 -0.45 -3.68
C ALA A 144 2.24 -0.42 -2.96
N ILE A 145 2.27 -0.77 -1.69
CA ILE A 145 3.51 -1.01 -0.95
C ILE A 145 3.49 -2.38 -0.28
N ARG A 146 4.69 -2.92 -0.05
CA ARG A 146 4.91 -4.04 0.85
C ARG A 146 5.96 -3.62 1.89
N HIS A 147 5.61 -3.64 3.16
CA HIS A 147 6.49 -3.33 4.27
C HIS A 147 6.63 -4.57 5.15
N GLY A 148 7.74 -5.28 5.02
CA GLY A 148 7.85 -6.66 5.51
C GLY A 148 6.78 -7.57 4.90
N ASP A 149 5.94 -8.13 5.76
CA ASP A 149 4.81 -8.99 5.35
C ASP A 149 3.50 -8.21 5.10
N THR A 150 3.47 -6.92 5.43
CA THR A 150 2.26 -6.09 5.28
C THR A 150 2.17 -5.52 3.87
N VAL A 151 1.07 -5.79 3.18
CA VAL A 151 0.73 -5.17 1.89
C VAL A 151 -0.34 -4.11 2.14
N VAL A 152 -0.10 -2.90 1.60
CA VAL A 152 -1.09 -1.81 1.63
C VAL A 152 -1.32 -1.32 0.20
N THR A 153 -2.58 -1.24 -0.18
CA THR A 153 -3.04 -0.62 -1.43
C THR A 153 -3.82 0.66 -1.11
N GLU A 154 -4.29 1.39 -2.12
CA GLU A 154 -4.97 2.68 -2.02
C GLU A 154 -4.04 3.81 -1.51
N ALA A 155 -3.83 4.83 -2.36
CA ALA A 155 -2.84 5.88 -2.09
C ALA A 155 -3.08 6.61 -0.75
N ALA A 156 -4.34 6.88 -0.37
CA ALA A 156 -4.67 7.49 0.92
C ALA A 156 -4.31 6.58 2.10
N ALA A 157 -4.63 5.28 1.99
CA ALA A 157 -4.32 4.29 3.01
C ALA A 157 -2.80 4.10 3.15
N ILE A 158 -2.08 4.09 2.04
CA ILE A 158 -0.61 4.02 2.04
C ILE A 158 -0.01 5.24 2.74
N CYS A 159 -0.48 6.45 2.42
CA CYS A 159 -0.01 7.68 3.07
C CYS A 159 -0.26 7.65 4.58
N ALA A 160 -1.46 7.25 5.01
CA ALA A 160 -1.79 7.13 6.44
C ALA A 160 -0.94 6.06 7.14
N TYR A 161 -0.82 4.87 6.52
CA TYR A 161 0.00 3.78 7.05
C TYR A 161 1.47 4.17 7.22
N LEU A 162 2.05 4.80 6.21
CA LEU A 162 3.44 5.23 6.25
C LEU A 162 3.69 6.29 7.31
N ALA A 163 2.75 7.23 7.50
CA ALA A 163 2.85 8.23 8.57
C ALA A 163 2.83 7.60 9.97
N ASP A 164 2.08 6.51 10.16
CA ASP A 164 2.02 5.76 11.41
C ASP A 164 3.21 4.81 11.59
N ALA A 165 3.66 4.15 10.52
CA ALA A 165 4.79 3.23 10.56
C ALA A 165 6.13 3.96 10.81
N PHE A 166 6.22 5.23 10.42
CA PHE A 166 7.43 6.08 10.59
C PHE A 166 7.11 7.34 11.39
N PRO A 167 6.73 7.22 12.67
CA PRO A 167 6.24 8.35 13.47
C PRO A 167 7.28 9.46 13.69
N GLY A 168 8.58 9.13 13.57
CA GLY A 168 9.67 10.10 13.68
C GLY A 168 9.64 11.20 12.61
N ALA A 169 8.94 11.00 11.48
CA ALA A 169 8.77 12.01 10.44
C ALA A 169 7.69 13.06 10.79
N GLY A 170 6.84 12.81 11.78
CA GLY A 170 5.83 13.76 12.23
C GLY A 170 4.68 14.02 11.23
N LEU A 171 4.42 13.07 10.31
CA LEU A 171 3.45 13.24 9.22
C LEU A 171 2.01 12.83 9.57
N ALA A 172 1.76 12.44 10.80
CA ALA A 172 0.41 12.25 11.34
C ALA A 172 0.24 13.04 12.65
N PRO A 173 -0.90 13.70 12.86
CA PRO A 173 -1.20 14.30 14.17
C PRO A 173 -1.27 13.23 15.27
N PRO A 174 -1.15 13.60 16.55
CA PRO A 174 -1.42 12.69 17.65
C PRO A 174 -2.82 12.06 17.53
N PRO A 175 -3.03 10.81 17.95
CA PRO A 175 -4.31 10.10 17.76
C PRO A 175 -5.55 10.89 18.20
N ALA A 176 -5.47 11.64 19.29
CA ALA A 176 -6.57 12.46 19.79
C ALA A 176 -6.91 13.68 18.89
N ALA A 177 -6.01 14.07 17.98
CA ALA A 177 -6.17 15.23 17.09
C ALA A 177 -6.39 14.83 15.61
N ARG A 178 -6.70 13.55 15.32
CA ARG A 178 -6.82 13.04 13.94
C ARG A 178 -8.17 13.22 13.28
N GLY A 179 -9.12 13.96 13.87
CA GLY A 179 -10.44 14.15 13.28
C GLY A 179 -10.37 14.76 11.87
N ASP A 180 -9.78 15.94 11.73
CA ASP A 180 -9.62 16.59 10.43
C ASP A 180 -8.65 15.84 9.50
N TYR A 181 -7.61 15.22 10.02
CA TYR A 181 -6.67 14.38 9.27
C TYR A 181 -7.40 13.26 8.51
N TYR A 182 -8.23 12.48 9.20
CA TYR A 182 -9.01 11.43 8.57
C TYR A 182 -10.13 11.99 7.69
N ARG A 183 -10.81 13.05 8.15
CA ARG A 183 -11.87 13.70 7.37
C ARG A 183 -11.38 14.03 5.96
N TRP A 184 -10.24 14.69 5.83
CA TRP A 184 -9.75 15.17 4.54
C TRP A 184 -9.12 14.05 3.69
N LEU A 185 -8.43 13.08 4.31
CA LEU A 185 -7.98 11.88 3.60
C LEU A 185 -9.15 11.12 2.98
N PHE A 186 -10.20 10.86 3.75
CA PHE A 186 -11.35 10.10 3.25
C PHE A 186 -12.23 10.91 2.30
N LEU A 187 -12.38 12.21 2.50
CA LEU A 187 -13.07 13.07 1.54
C LEU A 187 -12.38 13.03 0.17
N ALA A 188 -11.06 13.13 0.16
CA ALA A 188 -10.32 13.09 -1.10
C ALA A 188 -10.30 11.70 -1.74
N ALA A 189 -10.21 10.61 -0.94
CA ALA A 189 -10.16 9.23 -1.44
C ALA A 189 -11.51 8.72 -1.98
N GLY A 190 -12.62 9.24 -1.51
CA GLY A 190 -13.96 8.80 -1.95
C GLY A 190 -14.70 9.89 -2.72
N PRO A 191 -15.31 10.85 -2.01
CA PRO A 191 -16.11 11.92 -2.62
C PRO A 191 -15.41 12.67 -3.76
N LEU A 192 -14.18 13.15 -3.54
CA LEU A 192 -13.43 13.94 -4.54
C LEU A 192 -13.04 13.10 -5.76
N GLU A 193 -12.50 11.92 -5.57
CA GLU A 193 -12.14 11.01 -6.67
C GLU A 193 -13.37 10.67 -7.52
N THR A 194 -14.52 10.39 -6.87
CA THR A 194 -15.77 10.08 -7.59
C THR A 194 -16.25 11.28 -8.39
N ALA A 195 -16.28 12.47 -7.79
CA ALA A 195 -16.73 13.69 -8.45
C ALA A 195 -15.84 14.07 -9.65
N ILE A 196 -14.51 13.98 -9.48
CA ILE A 196 -13.55 14.21 -10.57
C ILE A 196 -13.73 13.20 -11.69
N ALA A 197 -13.92 11.91 -11.36
CA ALA A 197 -14.11 10.88 -12.37
C ALA A 197 -15.41 11.09 -13.19
N LEU A 198 -16.53 11.37 -12.53
CA LEU A 198 -17.80 11.65 -13.22
C LEU A 198 -17.70 12.90 -14.09
N ASN A 199 -17.11 13.98 -13.56
CA ASN A 199 -16.91 15.21 -14.31
C ASN A 199 -16.01 14.96 -15.55
N GLY A 200 -14.92 14.21 -15.38
CA GLY A 200 -14.01 13.85 -16.49
C GLY A 200 -14.66 12.95 -17.55
N LEU A 201 -15.66 12.17 -17.18
CA LEU A 201 -16.48 11.36 -18.10
C LEU A 201 -17.63 12.15 -18.73
N GLY A 202 -17.82 13.43 -18.40
CA GLY A 202 -18.94 14.24 -18.84
C GLY A 202 -20.30 13.79 -18.28
N VAL A 203 -20.29 13.06 -17.17
CA VAL A 203 -21.51 12.59 -16.49
C VAL A 203 -21.96 13.64 -15.48
N THR A 204 -23.14 14.21 -15.69
CA THR A 204 -23.78 15.11 -14.74
C THR A 204 -24.96 14.38 -14.09
N PRO A 205 -24.84 13.97 -12.81
CA PRO A 205 -25.92 13.30 -12.11
C PRO A 205 -27.15 14.22 -11.94
N THR A 206 -28.35 13.65 -12.06
CA THR A 206 -29.58 14.37 -11.75
C THR A 206 -29.69 14.69 -10.24
N ALA A 207 -30.55 15.64 -9.87
CA ALA A 207 -30.76 15.97 -8.45
C ALA A 207 -31.16 14.75 -7.60
N GLU A 208 -31.98 13.83 -8.15
CA GLU A 208 -32.34 12.59 -7.46
C GLU A 208 -31.11 11.64 -7.28
N GLN A 209 -30.25 11.55 -8.29
CA GLN A 209 -29.01 10.76 -8.19
C GLN A 209 -28.02 11.35 -7.18
N GLN A 210 -27.88 12.69 -7.17
CA GLN A 210 -27.01 13.40 -6.23
C GLN A 210 -27.39 13.14 -4.76
N MET A 211 -28.67 13.00 -4.43
CA MET A 211 -29.14 12.65 -3.08
C MET A 211 -28.62 11.27 -2.61
N ARG A 212 -28.28 10.39 -3.54
CA ARG A 212 -27.77 9.03 -3.23
C ARG A 212 -26.24 8.95 -3.28
N MET A 213 -25.56 10.03 -3.71
CA MET A 213 -24.12 10.10 -3.85
C MET A 213 -23.47 10.74 -2.62
N GLY A 214 -22.40 10.14 -2.11
CA GLY A 214 -21.70 10.63 -0.92
C GLY A 214 -21.03 12.00 -1.09
N HIS A 215 -20.90 12.51 -2.33
CA HIS A 215 -20.31 13.81 -2.63
C HIS A 215 -21.38 14.88 -3.01
N GLY A 216 -22.65 14.49 -3.18
CA GLY A 216 -23.67 15.38 -3.70
C GLY A 216 -23.35 15.82 -5.15
N ASP A 217 -23.09 17.11 -5.36
CA ASP A 217 -22.66 17.64 -6.66
C ASP A 217 -21.20 18.11 -6.66
N TYR A 218 -20.63 18.19 -7.86
CA TYR A 218 -19.23 18.54 -8.09
C TYR A 218 -18.88 19.94 -7.52
N TRP A 219 -19.76 20.95 -7.74
CA TRP A 219 -19.44 22.32 -7.35
C TRP A 219 -19.50 22.52 -5.84
N THR A 220 -20.46 21.92 -5.16
CA THR A 220 -20.52 21.91 -3.69
C THR A 220 -19.25 21.29 -3.10
N LEU A 221 -18.74 20.24 -3.72
CA LEU A 221 -17.49 19.62 -3.27
C LEU A 221 -16.28 20.53 -3.52
N VAL A 222 -16.20 21.18 -4.70
CA VAL A 222 -15.14 22.16 -5.02
C VAL A 222 -15.15 23.31 -4.01
N GLU A 223 -16.32 23.87 -3.68
CA GLU A 223 -16.48 24.95 -2.67
C GLU A 223 -16.06 24.46 -1.27
N THR A 224 -16.44 23.24 -0.91
CA THR A 224 -16.06 22.63 0.37
C THR A 224 -14.54 22.50 0.49
N LEU A 225 -13.89 22.04 -0.57
CA LEU A 225 -12.44 21.88 -0.61
C LEU A 225 -11.72 23.24 -0.61
N ALA A 226 -12.21 24.21 -1.38
CA ALA A 226 -11.66 25.57 -1.41
C ALA A 226 -11.72 26.24 -0.03
N SER A 227 -12.89 26.15 0.63
CA SER A 227 -13.06 26.67 1.99
C SER A 227 -12.15 25.97 3.01
N ALA A 228 -11.84 24.69 2.80
CA ALA A 228 -10.99 23.93 3.70
C ALA A 228 -9.53 24.37 3.67
N VAL A 229 -9.03 24.84 2.51
CA VAL A 229 -7.65 25.27 2.32
C VAL A 229 -7.48 26.79 2.34
N ALA A 230 -8.57 27.55 2.37
CA ALA A 230 -8.53 28.99 2.43
C ALA A 230 -7.80 29.47 3.70
N ASP A 231 -6.85 30.39 3.52
CA ASP A 231 -6.09 31.02 4.61
C ASP A 231 -5.39 30.03 5.57
N ARG A 232 -5.08 28.83 5.11
CA ARG A 232 -4.44 27.78 5.90
C ARG A 232 -3.20 27.23 5.19
N PRO A 233 -2.06 27.11 5.89
CA PRO A 233 -0.89 26.46 5.31
C PRO A 233 -1.06 24.94 5.15
N PHE A 234 -1.89 24.28 6.02
CA PHE A 234 -2.09 22.84 6.04
C PHE A 234 -3.55 22.50 6.30
N ILE A 235 -4.06 21.45 5.65
CA ILE A 235 -5.51 21.13 5.67
C ILE A 235 -5.98 20.50 6.99
N ALA A 236 -5.09 19.77 7.67
CA ALA A 236 -5.45 19.00 8.87
C ALA A 236 -5.00 19.65 10.19
N GLY A 237 -4.63 20.92 10.17
CA GLY A 237 -4.21 21.66 11.37
C GLY A 237 -3.04 22.61 11.11
N ASN A 238 -2.14 22.73 12.11
CA ASN A 238 -1.06 23.70 12.05
C ASN A 238 0.30 23.10 11.59
N ALA A 239 0.33 21.82 11.28
CA ALA A 239 1.52 21.12 10.82
C ALA A 239 1.23 20.33 9.55
N PHE A 240 2.24 20.28 8.67
CA PHE A 240 2.21 19.44 7.48
C PHE A 240 2.02 17.95 7.83
N SER A 241 1.19 17.26 7.05
CA SER A 241 0.85 15.86 7.32
C SER A 241 0.62 15.08 6.01
N ALA A 242 0.43 13.77 6.13
CA ALA A 242 0.05 12.92 5.00
C ALA A 242 -1.28 13.34 4.34
N ALA A 243 -2.16 14.05 5.05
CA ALA A 243 -3.37 14.64 4.47
C ALA A 243 -3.02 15.73 3.44
N ASP A 244 -1.98 16.54 3.70
CA ASP A 244 -1.52 17.57 2.77
C ASP A 244 -0.84 16.95 1.54
N VAL A 245 -0.09 15.86 1.72
CA VAL A 245 0.47 15.09 0.59
C VAL A 245 -0.65 14.60 -0.32
N TYR A 246 -1.68 13.98 0.25
CA TYR A 246 -2.75 13.36 -0.53
C TYR A 246 -3.68 14.40 -1.16
N VAL A 247 -4.24 15.30 -0.37
CA VAL A 247 -5.16 16.35 -0.84
C VAL A 247 -4.44 17.37 -1.74
N GLY A 248 -3.22 17.77 -1.35
CA GLY A 248 -2.40 18.69 -2.14
C GLY A 248 -2.09 18.14 -3.53
N SER A 249 -1.80 16.85 -3.64
CA SER A 249 -1.61 16.18 -4.94
C SER A 249 -2.88 16.26 -5.80
N HIS A 250 -4.06 16.03 -5.22
CA HIS A 250 -5.34 16.16 -5.95
C HIS A 250 -5.58 17.58 -6.42
N ILE A 251 -5.28 18.58 -5.59
CA ILE A 251 -5.42 20.00 -5.96
C ILE A 251 -4.43 20.37 -7.06
N GLY A 252 -3.13 20.05 -6.89
CA GLY A 252 -2.10 20.37 -7.85
C GLY A 252 -2.36 19.74 -9.24
N TRP A 253 -2.64 18.44 -9.26
CA TRP A 253 -2.97 17.73 -10.50
C TRP A 253 -4.34 18.14 -11.05
N GLY A 254 -5.31 18.39 -10.19
CA GLY A 254 -6.63 18.85 -10.58
C GLY A 254 -6.55 20.15 -11.39
N MET A 255 -5.77 21.13 -10.94
CA MET A 255 -5.51 22.37 -11.66
C MET A 255 -4.66 22.16 -12.93
N GLN A 256 -3.69 21.24 -12.88
CA GLN A 256 -2.83 20.93 -14.03
C GLN A 256 -3.59 20.27 -15.17
N PHE A 257 -4.47 19.32 -14.88
CA PHE A 257 -5.22 18.54 -15.86
C PHE A 257 -6.64 19.06 -16.12
N GLY A 258 -7.03 20.16 -15.46
CA GLY A 258 -8.35 20.77 -15.61
C GLY A 258 -9.51 19.98 -15.00
N THR A 259 -9.21 19.03 -14.11
CA THR A 259 -10.23 18.27 -13.35
C THR A 259 -10.71 19.00 -12.10
N LEU A 260 -9.98 20.01 -11.65
CA LEU A 260 -10.43 21.03 -10.71
C LEU A 260 -10.21 22.42 -11.31
N PRO A 261 -11.07 23.40 -11.04
CA PRO A 261 -10.91 24.77 -11.51
C PRO A 261 -9.71 25.42 -10.83
N ARG A 262 -9.05 26.33 -11.53
CA ARG A 262 -8.06 27.22 -10.92
C ARG A 262 -8.76 28.23 -10.04
N ARG A 263 -8.45 28.22 -8.75
CA ARG A 263 -9.00 29.11 -7.74
C ARG A 263 -7.89 29.70 -6.91
N PRO A 264 -7.99 30.95 -6.44
CA PRO A 264 -6.95 31.56 -5.62
C PRO A 264 -6.57 30.74 -4.40
N GLU A 265 -7.55 30.11 -3.73
CA GLU A 265 -7.36 29.26 -2.55
C GLU A 265 -6.52 28.02 -2.88
N PHE A 266 -6.80 27.37 -4.02
CA PHE A 266 -6.06 26.21 -4.48
C PHE A 266 -4.64 26.58 -4.93
N GLU A 267 -4.50 27.71 -5.64
CA GLU A 267 -3.20 28.18 -6.10
C GLU A 267 -2.30 28.56 -4.91
N ALA A 268 -2.85 29.27 -3.90
CA ALA A 268 -2.11 29.66 -2.71
C ALA A 268 -1.67 28.43 -1.89
N TYR A 269 -2.60 27.51 -1.65
CA TYR A 269 -2.31 26.26 -0.90
C TYR A 269 -1.27 25.40 -1.61
N TRP A 270 -1.45 25.15 -2.92
CA TRP A 270 -0.51 24.35 -3.70
C TRP A 270 0.86 25.00 -3.79
N ALA A 271 0.96 26.31 -3.96
CA ALA A 271 2.23 27.03 -4.01
C ALA A 271 3.09 26.78 -2.77
N GLY A 272 2.49 26.77 -1.58
CA GLY A 272 3.19 26.44 -0.33
C GLY A 272 3.69 24.98 -0.27
N LEU A 273 2.97 24.07 -0.89
CA LEU A 273 3.31 22.64 -0.91
C LEU A 273 4.33 22.30 -2.01
N ALA A 274 4.20 22.89 -3.18
CA ALA A 274 5.05 22.65 -4.35
C ALA A 274 6.53 23.00 -4.11
N GLU A 275 6.80 23.94 -3.21
CA GLU A 275 8.14 24.37 -2.86
C GLU A 275 8.88 23.42 -1.90
N ARG A 276 8.20 22.44 -1.34
CA ARG A 276 8.83 21.47 -0.42
C ARG A 276 9.91 20.66 -1.15
N PRO A 277 11.09 20.46 -0.54
CA PRO A 277 12.18 19.73 -1.18
C PRO A 277 11.80 18.31 -1.65
N ALA A 278 11.01 17.60 -0.86
CA ALA A 278 10.53 16.25 -1.19
C ALA A 278 9.58 16.28 -2.40
N GLN A 279 8.68 17.25 -2.48
CA GLN A 279 7.77 17.40 -3.61
C GLN A 279 8.54 17.75 -4.89
N ARG A 280 9.55 18.61 -4.83
CA ARG A 280 10.42 18.94 -5.98
C ARG A 280 11.18 17.70 -6.48
N ARG A 281 11.71 16.84 -5.60
CA ARG A 281 12.36 15.59 -6.01
C ARG A 281 11.36 14.65 -6.69
N CYS A 282 10.15 14.52 -6.15
CA CYS A 282 9.09 13.74 -6.76
C CYS A 282 8.70 14.27 -8.15
N ALA A 283 8.54 15.59 -8.30
CA ALA A 283 8.22 16.21 -9.59
C ALA A 283 9.32 15.98 -10.63
N ALA A 284 10.60 16.09 -10.26
CA ALA A 284 11.73 15.80 -11.14
C ALA A 284 11.75 14.34 -11.60
N PHE A 285 11.47 13.39 -10.71
CA PHE A 285 11.35 11.97 -11.05
C PHE A 285 10.23 11.71 -12.07
N ILE A 286 9.05 12.31 -11.87
CA ILE A 286 7.93 12.18 -12.81
C ILE A 286 8.27 12.79 -14.18
N GLU A 287 8.92 13.96 -14.19
CA GLU A 287 9.30 14.61 -15.44
C GLU A 287 10.34 13.80 -16.22
N GLN A 288 11.32 13.25 -15.54
CA GLN A 288 12.29 12.35 -16.17
C GLN A 288 11.61 11.15 -16.82
N ALA A 289 10.61 10.56 -16.18
CA ALA A 289 9.87 9.42 -16.74
C ALA A 289 9.03 9.81 -17.97
N ARG A 290 8.55 11.06 -18.08
CA ARG A 290 7.84 11.55 -19.26
C ARG A 290 8.73 11.72 -20.49
N VAL A 291 10.01 12.04 -20.25
CA VAL A 291 10.98 12.27 -21.34
C VAL A 291 11.55 10.96 -21.89
N THR A 292 11.58 9.91 -21.06
CA THR A 292 12.21 8.62 -21.40
C THR A 292 11.23 7.55 -21.84
N GLY A 293 9.93 7.73 -21.70
CA GLY A 293 8.86 6.81 -22.09
C GLY A 293 8.06 7.34 -23.26
#